data_fbd81ed5f722b254807012f769ee6a61
#
_entry.id   fbd81ed5f722b254807012f769ee6a61
#
_cell.length_a   1.000
_cell.length_b   1.000
_cell.length_c   1.000
_cell.angle_alpha   90.00
_cell.angle_beta   90.00
_cell.angle_gamma   90.00
#
_symmetry.space_group_name_H-M   'P 1'
#
loop_
_entity.id
_entity.type
_entity.pdbx_description
1 polymer ?
#
loop_
_entity_poly.entity_id
_entity_poly.type
_entity_poly.pdbx_seq_one_letter_code
_entity_poly.pdbx_strand_id
1 'polypeptide(L)'
;MNDKIIIKGAKEHNLKNINLEIPRDKMVVITGLSGSGKSSLAFDTLYAEGQRRYVESLSSYARQFLGIMEKPDVESIEGLSPAISIDQKTTSKNPRSTVGTVTEIYDYIRLLYANIGVPYCPNCGKKIEKQSIDQIVDNIMELEEGTKIQILAPVVRSRKGEFVKQLEGYQKDGFVRARIDGEVYDLSDEIKLDKNKKHEIELVVDRLVVKPEIRSRLTESVEIALKHADNLVLVNVITKDENKTVLYSSNYACPDCGFSFPEITPRMFSFNNPYGACPTCMGIGYLMKMDEDLIVPDKNKTLYDGIKAFGASTMKKGDTMAKMYFESIAKHYGVEIKGVPIKKLPRWFMEKILYGTGDEKIDFEYASAAGIRKFTAPFEGVLPTLDRRHSETKSQGMRTFYEMYMTNSHCHTCNGARLKKEILCIKINGKNINEVTDMSIKALKEFLTTLKLTQKEAMIADMILKEINKRLQFLIDVGLEYLTLSRSAGTLSGGEAQRIRLATQIG
;
A
#
# COMPACT_ATOMS: atom_id res chain seq x y z
N MET A 1 -29.68 39.15 21.17
CA MET A 1 -29.30 37.76 20.86
C MET A 1 -29.72 36.90 22.04
N ASN A 2 -30.30 35.73 21.81
CA ASN A 2 -30.66 34.85 22.93
C ASN A 2 -29.39 34.36 23.63
N ASP A 3 -29.22 34.70 24.91
CA ASP A 3 -28.06 34.25 25.71
C ASP A 3 -28.14 32.78 26.14
N LYS A 4 -29.18 32.07 25.71
CA LYS A 4 -29.48 30.69 26.08
C LYS A 4 -29.94 29.87 24.89
N ILE A 5 -29.67 28.58 24.96
CA ILE A 5 -30.33 27.55 24.15
C ILE A 5 -31.52 27.05 24.95
N ILE A 6 -32.72 27.16 24.38
CA ILE A 6 -33.97 26.74 25.04
C ILE A 6 -34.52 25.50 24.35
N ILE A 7 -34.61 24.40 25.08
CA ILE A 7 -35.12 23.10 24.62
C ILE A 7 -36.49 22.90 25.25
N LYS A 8 -37.50 22.57 24.45
CA LYS A 8 -38.84 22.21 24.89
C LYS A 8 -39.25 20.86 24.36
N GLY A 9 -39.71 20.01 25.24
CA GLY A 9 -40.34 18.74 24.87
C GLY A 9 -39.39 17.72 24.26
N ALA A 10 -38.15 17.59 24.75
CA ALA A 10 -37.23 16.57 24.24
C ALA A 10 -37.60 15.16 24.69
N LYS A 11 -37.86 14.27 23.73
CA LYS A 11 -38.30 12.87 23.94
C LYS A 11 -37.41 11.84 23.25
N GLU A 12 -36.24 12.25 22.69
CA GLU A 12 -35.38 11.36 21.96
C GLU A 12 -34.88 10.20 22.84
N HIS A 13 -35.00 8.96 22.34
CA HIS A 13 -34.68 7.72 23.05
C HIS A 13 -35.35 7.60 24.43
N ASN A 14 -34.56 7.75 25.50
CA ASN A 14 -35.06 7.60 26.88
C ASN A 14 -35.34 8.94 27.59
N LEU A 15 -35.31 10.07 26.88
CA LEU A 15 -35.68 11.36 27.42
C LEU A 15 -37.20 11.43 27.69
N LYS A 16 -37.57 11.96 28.84
CA LYS A 16 -38.95 11.97 29.33
C LYS A 16 -39.59 13.35 29.20
N ASN A 17 -39.71 13.85 27.96
CA ASN A 17 -40.33 15.14 27.68
C ASN A 17 -39.71 16.30 28.49
N ILE A 18 -38.36 16.41 28.42
CA ILE A 18 -37.63 17.39 29.25
C ILE A 18 -37.60 18.76 28.62
N ASN A 19 -37.70 19.78 29.48
CA ASN A 19 -37.51 21.17 29.15
C ASN A 19 -36.23 21.67 29.82
N LEU A 20 -35.37 22.37 29.10
CA LEU A 20 -34.07 22.78 29.60
C LEU A 20 -33.61 24.12 28.99
N GLU A 21 -32.99 24.96 29.78
CA GLU A 21 -32.28 26.17 29.34
C GLU A 21 -30.79 25.98 29.56
N ILE A 22 -30.00 26.11 28.50
CA ILE A 22 -28.54 25.97 28.53
C ILE A 22 -27.93 27.33 28.22
N PRO A 23 -27.03 27.86 29.05
CA PRO A 23 -26.36 29.12 28.77
C PRO A 23 -25.43 28.98 27.56
N ARG A 24 -25.40 30.03 26.70
CA ARG A 24 -24.47 30.13 25.58
C ARG A 24 -23.13 30.71 26.05
N ASP A 25 -22.08 30.50 25.25
CA ASP A 25 -20.72 31.01 25.48
C ASP A 25 -20.16 30.65 26.86
N LYS A 26 -20.58 29.50 27.37
CA LYS A 26 -20.13 28.89 28.63
C LYS A 26 -19.77 27.43 28.45
N MET A 27 -18.85 26.96 29.28
CA MET A 27 -18.59 25.54 29.42
C MET A 27 -19.72 24.87 30.22
N VAL A 28 -20.44 23.94 29.62
CA VAL A 28 -21.53 23.20 30.23
C VAL A 28 -21.17 21.75 30.36
N VAL A 29 -21.30 21.18 31.55
CA VAL A 29 -20.99 19.75 31.81
C VAL A 29 -22.30 19.01 32.10
N ILE A 30 -22.62 17.98 31.30
CA ILE A 30 -23.78 17.12 31.49
C ILE A 30 -23.34 15.85 32.23
N THR A 31 -23.83 15.67 33.46
CA THR A 31 -23.48 14.52 34.33
C THR A 31 -24.66 13.62 34.61
N GLY A 32 -24.40 12.41 35.05
CA GLY A 32 -25.42 11.42 35.41
C GLY A 32 -24.97 9.98 35.24
N LEU A 33 -25.79 9.03 35.66
CA LEU A 33 -25.53 7.59 35.52
C LEU A 33 -25.51 7.15 34.06
N SER A 34 -24.88 5.98 33.77
CA SER A 34 -24.98 5.38 32.46
C SER A 34 -26.43 5.10 32.09
N GLY A 35 -26.86 5.41 30.86
CA GLY A 35 -28.26 5.27 30.43
C GLY A 35 -29.21 6.40 30.86
N SER A 36 -28.73 7.48 31.51
CA SER A 36 -29.57 8.60 31.95
C SER A 36 -29.97 9.59 30.83
N GLY A 37 -29.60 9.35 29.58
CA GLY A 37 -29.97 10.20 28.44
C GLY A 37 -29.01 11.35 28.13
N LYS A 38 -27.80 11.41 28.77
CA LYS A 38 -26.80 12.47 28.51
C LYS A 38 -26.42 12.57 27.04
N SER A 39 -26.10 11.42 26.42
CA SER A 39 -25.73 11.35 24.99
C SER A 39 -26.93 11.66 24.11
N SER A 40 -28.12 11.17 24.46
CA SER A 40 -29.36 11.44 23.72
C SER A 40 -29.69 12.94 23.69
N LEU A 41 -29.45 13.65 24.80
CA LEU A 41 -29.63 15.09 24.84
C LEU A 41 -28.58 15.84 24.01
N ALA A 42 -27.29 15.50 24.21
CA ALA A 42 -26.19 16.27 23.60
C ALA A 42 -26.04 15.96 22.09
N PHE A 43 -26.04 14.69 21.70
CA PHE A 43 -25.78 14.26 20.34
C PHE A 43 -27.05 14.05 19.52
N ASP A 44 -27.99 13.25 20.04
CA ASP A 44 -29.15 12.82 19.27
C ASP A 44 -30.25 13.90 19.23
N THR A 45 -30.21 14.89 20.15
CA THR A 45 -31.18 16.03 20.18
C THR A 45 -30.52 17.36 19.75
N LEU A 46 -29.58 17.89 20.53
CA LEU A 46 -29.00 19.21 20.29
C LEU A 46 -28.17 19.28 19.01
N TYR A 47 -27.17 18.36 18.89
CA TYR A 47 -26.31 18.35 17.73
C TYR A 47 -27.08 17.95 16.47
N ALA A 48 -27.93 16.92 16.54
CA ALA A 48 -28.72 16.45 15.40
C ALA A 48 -29.64 17.56 14.83
N GLU A 49 -30.32 18.32 15.69
CA GLU A 49 -31.16 19.47 15.24
C GLU A 49 -30.31 20.60 14.69
N GLY A 50 -29.16 20.93 15.31
CA GLY A 50 -28.25 21.95 14.81
C GLY A 50 -27.72 21.63 13.43
N GLN A 51 -27.31 20.35 13.21
CA GLN A 51 -26.82 19.88 11.93
C GLN A 51 -27.92 19.82 10.88
N ARG A 52 -29.14 19.35 11.25
CA ARG A 52 -30.30 19.32 10.37
C ARG A 52 -30.60 20.72 9.81
N ARG A 53 -30.69 21.74 10.70
CA ARG A 53 -30.92 23.15 10.28
C ARG A 53 -29.80 23.70 9.39
N TYR A 54 -28.56 23.35 9.70
CA TYR A 54 -27.43 23.72 8.85
C TYR A 54 -27.54 23.11 7.45
N VAL A 55 -27.81 21.81 7.35
CA VAL A 55 -28.00 21.13 6.06
C VAL A 55 -29.20 21.70 5.30
N GLU A 56 -30.31 22.02 5.99
CA GLU A 56 -31.47 22.66 5.36
C GLU A 56 -31.18 24.06 4.79
N SER A 57 -30.23 24.77 5.36
CA SER A 57 -29.81 26.10 4.88
C SER A 57 -28.94 26.01 3.59
N LEU A 58 -28.44 24.84 3.23
CA LEU A 58 -27.61 24.63 2.05
C LEU A 58 -28.44 24.55 0.77
N SER A 59 -27.78 24.69 -0.39
CA SER A 59 -28.41 24.56 -1.70
C SER A 59 -29.05 23.17 -1.88
N SER A 60 -30.07 23.06 -2.75
CA SER A 60 -30.72 21.79 -3.06
C SER A 60 -29.73 20.74 -3.61
N TYR A 61 -28.73 21.18 -4.36
CA TYR A 61 -27.66 20.32 -4.85
C TYR A 61 -26.81 19.72 -3.71
N ALA A 62 -26.36 20.55 -2.76
CA ALA A 62 -25.58 20.07 -1.61
C ALA A 62 -26.38 19.10 -0.72
N ARG A 63 -27.68 19.34 -0.54
CA ARG A 63 -28.57 18.46 0.23
C ARG A 63 -28.70 17.05 -0.37
N GLN A 64 -28.65 16.88 -1.71
CA GLN A 64 -28.69 15.58 -2.34
C GLN A 64 -27.50 14.68 -1.98
N PHE A 65 -26.33 15.26 -1.70
CA PHE A 65 -25.13 14.52 -1.28
C PHE A 65 -25.08 14.22 0.22
N LEU A 66 -25.66 15.11 1.05
CA LEU A 66 -25.62 14.98 2.51
C LEU A 66 -26.74 14.12 3.09
N GLY A 67 -27.75 13.83 2.27
CA GLY A 67 -28.94 13.07 2.68
C GLY A 67 -29.94 13.93 3.46
N ILE A 68 -31.14 13.37 3.65
CA ILE A 68 -32.17 13.97 4.49
C ILE A 68 -31.94 13.52 5.92
N MET A 69 -31.71 14.46 6.82
CA MET A 69 -31.58 14.17 8.25
C MET A 69 -32.97 14.10 8.90
N GLU A 70 -33.22 13.06 9.68
CA GLU A 70 -34.46 12.94 10.45
C GLU A 70 -34.49 14.03 11.52
N LYS A 71 -35.70 14.58 11.75
CA LYS A 71 -35.90 15.55 12.82
C LYS A 71 -35.92 14.78 14.15
N PRO A 72 -35.08 15.18 15.14
CA PRO A 72 -35.13 14.56 16.46
C PRO A 72 -36.51 14.79 17.12
N ASP A 73 -36.90 13.88 18.01
CA ASP A 73 -38.17 13.95 18.75
C ASP A 73 -38.10 15.05 19.84
N VAL A 74 -38.31 16.27 19.40
CA VAL A 74 -38.32 17.49 20.21
C VAL A 74 -39.35 18.48 19.69
N GLU A 75 -40.06 19.14 20.58
CA GLU A 75 -41.07 20.15 20.19
C GLU A 75 -40.39 21.36 19.54
N SER A 76 -39.47 22.00 20.25
CA SER A 76 -38.70 23.12 19.72
C SER A 76 -37.32 23.26 20.39
N ILE A 77 -36.35 23.76 19.63
CA ILE A 77 -35.05 24.23 20.16
C ILE A 77 -34.78 25.62 19.58
N GLU A 78 -34.59 26.60 20.46
CA GLU A 78 -34.24 27.99 20.12
C GLU A 78 -32.79 28.28 20.50
N GLY A 79 -32.16 29.24 19.83
CA GLY A 79 -30.81 29.71 20.14
C GLY A 79 -29.67 28.81 19.73
N LEU A 80 -29.91 27.80 18.88
CA LEU A 80 -28.85 26.93 18.34
C LEU A 80 -27.89 27.71 17.43
N SER A 81 -26.61 27.42 17.55
CA SER A 81 -25.56 27.75 16.59
C SER A 81 -25.16 26.53 15.80
N PRO A 82 -24.47 26.70 14.66
CA PRO A 82 -23.77 25.55 14.01
C PRO A 82 -22.90 24.82 15.04
N ALA A 83 -23.01 23.52 15.08
CA ALA A 83 -22.37 22.70 16.10
C ALA A 83 -21.44 21.64 15.48
N ILE A 84 -20.37 21.30 16.18
CA ILE A 84 -19.45 20.20 15.88
C ILE A 84 -19.63 19.14 16.95
N SER A 85 -19.75 17.88 16.55
CA SER A 85 -19.84 16.75 17.46
C SER A 85 -18.56 15.92 17.43
N ILE A 86 -18.05 15.61 18.63
CA ILE A 86 -16.90 14.71 18.82
C ILE A 86 -17.37 13.58 19.73
N ASP A 87 -18.00 12.59 19.12
CA ASP A 87 -18.54 11.45 19.87
C ASP A 87 -17.46 10.37 20.15
N GLN A 88 -17.77 9.49 21.10
CA GLN A 88 -16.90 8.35 21.46
C GLN A 88 -17.03 7.16 20.51
N LYS A 89 -17.89 7.23 19.48
CA LYS A 89 -18.15 6.07 18.62
C LYS A 89 -16.92 5.63 17.86
N THR A 90 -16.67 4.39 18.03
CA THR A 90 -15.79 3.41 17.37
C THR A 90 -14.84 3.91 16.30
N THR A 91 -13.56 3.64 16.55
CA THR A 91 -12.47 3.60 15.57
C THR A 91 -12.90 2.89 14.28
N SER A 92 -12.49 3.44 13.14
CA SER A 92 -12.71 2.83 11.83
C SER A 92 -12.23 1.37 11.83
N LYS A 93 -13.12 0.42 11.53
CA LYS A 93 -12.74 -0.99 11.33
C LYS A 93 -12.02 -1.24 10.00
N ASN A 94 -11.83 -0.21 9.18
CA ASN A 94 -11.14 -0.33 7.91
C ASN A 94 -9.63 -0.54 8.15
N PRO A 95 -9.04 -1.67 7.74
CA PRO A 95 -7.62 -1.98 7.97
C PRO A 95 -6.66 -1.04 7.24
N ARG A 96 -7.16 -0.29 6.26
CA ARG A 96 -6.38 0.72 5.53
C ARG A 96 -6.37 2.09 6.20
N SER A 97 -7.25 2.35 7.16
CA SER A 97 -7.28 3.62 7.88
C SER A 97 -6.10 3.72 8.86
N THR A 98 -5.34 4.79 8.77
CA THR A 98 -4.22 5.11 9.68
C THR A 98 -4.42 6.49 10.30
N VAL A 99 -3.67 6.81 11.34
CA VAL A 99 -3.66 8.17 11.93
C VAL A 99 -3.40 9.20 10.82
N GLY A 100 -2.39 8.97 9.97
CA GLY A 100 -2.04 9.87 8.87
C GLY A 100 -3.15 10.10 7.86
N THR A 101 -3.95 9.06 7.54
CA THR A 101 -5.08 9.21 6.59
C THR A 101 -6.30 9.86 7.23
N VAL A 102 -6.58 9.62 8.51
CA VAL A 102 -7.70 10.23 9.23
C VAL A 102 -7.46 11.72 9.48
N THR A 103 -6.19 12.11 9.69
CA THR A 103 -5.77 13.50 9.89
C THR A 103 -5.46 14.25 8.59
N GLU A 104 -5.56 13.58 7.45
CA GLU A 104 -5.19 14.09 6.12
C GLU A 104 -3.69 14.45 5.96
N ILE A 105 -2.89 14.32 7.02
CA ILE A 105 -1.45 14.64 6.98
C ILE A 105 -0.72 13.78 5.94
N TYR A 106 -1.13 12.51 5.80
CA TYR A 106 -0.54 11.59 4.82
C TYR A 106 -0.70 12.08 3.38
N ASP A 107 -1.79 12.79 3.07
CA ASP A 107 -2.04 13.33 1.73
C ASP A 107 -1.07 14.46 1.39
N TYR A 108 -0.76 15.32 2.36
CA TYR A 108 0.27 16.34 2.20
C TYR A 108 1.67 15.76 2.14
N ILE A 109 1.98 14.71 2.92
CA ILE A 109 3.27 14.00 2.83
C ILE A 109 3.45 13.36 1.45
N ARG A 110 2.41 12.73 0.89
CA ARG A 110 2.46 12.21 -0.49
C ARG A 110 2.75 13.30 -1.52
N LEU A 111 2.12 14.47 -1.35
CA LEU A 111 2.35 15.62 -2.20
C LEU A 111 3.79 16.13 -2.06
N LEU A 112 4.32 16.20 -0.84
CA LEU A 112 5.70 16.59 -0.57
C LEU A 112 6.69 15.64 -1.28
N TYR A 113 6.52 14.31 -1.11
CA TYR A 113 7.38 13.31 -1.75
C TYR A 113 7.30 13.32 -3.28
N ALA A 114 6.13 13.62 -3.84
CA ALA A 114 5.97 13.72 -5.29
C ALA A 114 6.69 14.94 -5.88
N ASN A 115 6.78 16.04 -5.12
CA ASN A 115 7.34 17.29 -5.62
C ASN A 115 8.86 17.45 -5.37
N ILE A 116 9.35 17.01 -4.20
CA ILE A 116 10.77 17.17 -3.82
C ILE A 116 11.48 15.86 -3.47
N GLY A 117 10.81 14.73 -3.61
CA GLY A 117 11.42 13.43 -3.38
C GLY A 117 12.48 13.08 -4.42
N VAL A 118 13.64 12.64 -3.95
CA VAL A 118 14.76 12.21 -4.80
C VAL A 118 14.69 10.70 -5.00
N PRO A 119 14.51 10.20 -6.23
CA PRO A 119 14.47 8.77 -6.50
C PRO A 119 15.86 8.14 -6.52
N TYR A 120 15.94 6.92 -5.99
CA TYR A 120 17.13 6.07 -6.03
C TYR A 120 16.79 4.77 -6.75
N CYS A 121 17.74 4.20 -7.46
CA CYS A 121 17.56 2.94 -8.17
C CYS A 121 17.28 1.79 -7.18
N PRO A 122 16.19 1.02 -7.33
CA PRO A 122 15.89 -0.10 -6.45
C PRO A 122 16.88 -1.26 -6.60
N ASN A 123 17.65 -1.31 -7.70
CA ASN A 123 18.58 -2.38 -8.00
C ASN A 123 20.02 -2.06 -7.54
N CYS A 124 20.54 -0.85 -7.81
CA CYS A 124 21.91 -0.48 -7.50
C CYS A 124 22.05 0.63 -6.44
N GLY A 125 20.96 1.23 -6.00
CA GLY A 125 20.97 2.28 -4.96
C GLY A 125 21.47 3.65 -5.40
N LYS A 126 21.87 3.82 -6.66
CA LYS A 126 22.34 5.12 -7.18
C LYS A 126 21.19 6.13 -7.26
N LYS A 127 21.49 7.39 -7.01
CA LYS A 127 20.57 8.51 -7.22
C LYS A 127 20.20 8.58 -8.70
N ILE A 128 18.93 8.77 -8.97
CA ILE A 128 18.41 8.95 -10.32
C ILE A 128 17.99 10.41 -10.49
N GLU A 129 18.47 11.04 -11.54
CA GLU A 129 18.15 12.43 -11.87
C GLU A 129 17.40 12.49 -13.20
N LYS A 130 16.47 13.43 -13.29
CA LYS A 130 15.83 13.79 -14.55
C LYS A 130 16.76 14.74 -15.30
N GLN A 131 17.10 14.40 -16.52
CA GLN A 131 17.91 15.26 -17.37
C GLN A 131 17.00 16.10 -18.28
N SER A 132 17.26 17.40 -18.37
CA SER A 132 16.65 18.22 -19.41
C SER A 132 17.24 17.88 -20.77
N ILE A 133 16.52 18.21 -21.85
CA ILE A 133 17.02 18.02 -23.22
C ILE A 133 18.34 18.76 -23.40
N ASP A 134 18.42 19.99 -22.89
CA ASP A 134 19.68 20.78 -22.96
C ASP A 134 20.84 20.08 -22.25
N GLN A 135 20.59 19.52 -21.04
CA GLN A 135 21.62 18.76 -20.33
C GLN A 135 22.07 17.50 -21.07
N ILE A 136 21.14 16.80 -21.72
CA ILE A 136 21.47 15.63 -22.56
C ILE A 136 22.35 16.08 -23.74
N VAL A 137 21.95 17.15 -24.41
CA VAL A 137 22.69 17.72 -25.55
C VAL A 137 24.06 18.19 -25.10
N ASP A 138 24.18 18.91 -23.98
CA ASP A 138 25.44 19.37 -23.43
C ASP A 138 26.39 18.20 -23.13
N ASN A 139 25.91 17.16 -22.46
CA ASN A 139 26.71 15.95 -22.18
C ASN A 139 27.20 15.25 -23.47
N ILE A 140 26.40 15.26 -24.53
CA ILE A 140 26.81 14.70 -25.83
C ILE A 140 27.84 15.59 -26.51
N MET A 141 27.69 16.91 -26.41
CA MET A 141 28.62 17.89 -26.96
C MET A 141 29.98 17.97 -26.24
N GLU A 142 30.08 17.45 -25.00
CA GLU A 142 31.33 17.27 -24.26
C GLU A 142 32.24 16.16 -24.83
N LEU A 143 31.71 15.31 -25.73
CA LEU A 143 32.53 14.32 -26.43
C LEU A 143 33.55 14.99 -27.35
N GLU A 144 34.68 14.32 -27.61
CA GLU A 144 35.74 14.82 -28.48
C GLU A 144 35.21 15.18 -29.88
N GLU A 145 35.65 16.33 -30.41
CA GLU A 145 35.30 16.76 -31.75
C GLU A 145 35.72 15.72 -32.79
N GLY A 146 34.87 15.43 -33.76
CA GLY A 146 35.07 14.38 -34.75
C GLY A 146 34.55 13.01 -34.36
N THR A 147 34.06 12.81 -33.10
CA THR A 147 33.46 11.56 -32.65
C THR A 147 32.18 11.26 -33.43
N LYS A 148 32.05 10.03 -33.95
CA LYS A 148 30.84 9.58 -34.64
C LYS A 148 29.82 9.05 -33.60
N ILE A 149 28.61 9.54 -33.67
CA ILE A 149 27.51 9.12 -32.77
C ILE A 149 26.27 8.70 -33.55
N GLN A 150 25.51 7.79 -32.97
CA GLN A 150 24.15 7.45 -33.42
C GLN A 150 23.18 7.78 -32.31
N ILE A 151 22.12 8.50 -32.65
CA ILE A 151 20.98 8.77 -31.77
C ILE A 151 19.93 7.70 -32.01
N LEU A 152 19.60 6.95 -30.97
CA LEU A 152 18.74 5.79 -31.03
C LEU A 152 17.55 5.96 -30.07
N ALA A 153 16.34 5.55 -30.51
CA ALA A 153 15.14 5.52 -29.68
C ALA A 153 14.84 4.05 -29.26
N PRO A 154 15.03 3.66 -27.99
CA PRO A 154 14.80 2.28 -27.53
C PRO A 154 13.31 1.99 -27.33
N VAL A 155 12.61 1.60 -28.40
CA VAL A 155 11.15 1.37 -28.40
C VAL A 155 10.70 0.02 -27.87
N VAL A 156 11.59 -0.99 -27.88
CA VAL A 156 11.34 -2.30 -27.25
C VAL A 156 12.57 -2.68 -26.42
N ARG A 157 12.33 -3.00 -25.13
CA ARG A 157 13.39 -3.36 -24.20
C ARG A 157 13.08 -4.70 -23.54
N SER A 158 13.86 -5.72 -23.88
CA SER A 158 13.80 -7.09 -23.31
C SER A 158 12.38 -7.69 -23.28
N ARG A 159 11.60 -7.50 -24.37
CA ARG A 159 10.22 -8.00 -24.49
C ARG A 159 10.14 -9.11 -25.54
N LYS A 160 9.30 -10.12 -25.29
CA LYS A 160 8.98 -11.18 -26.24
C LYS A 160 7.92 -10.70 -27.24
N GLY A 161 8.05 -11.10 -28.51
CA GLY A 161 7.10 -10.80 -29.55
C GLY A 161 7.72 -10.72 -30.93
N GLU A 162 6.92 -10.75 -31.98
CA GLU A 162 7.36 -10.61 -33.38
C GLU A 162 7.44 -9.14 -33.84
N PHE A 163 6.78 -8.23 -33.17
CA PHE A 163 6.75 -6.76 -33.36
C PHE A 163 6.48 -6.26 -34.78
N VAL A 164 5.97 -7.10 -35.70
CA VAL A 164 5.75 -6.78 -37.13
C VAL A 164 4.95 -5.50 -37.30
N LYS A 165 3.76 -5.40 -36.69
CA LYS A 165 2.91 -4.21 -36.80
C LYS A 165 3.56 -2.92 -36.25
N GLN A 166 4.40 -3.04 -35.24
CA GLN A 166 5.10 -1.89 -34.66
C GLN A 166 6.20 -1.41 -35.62
N LEU A 167 6.97 -2.34 -36.21
CA LEU A 167 8.02 -2.01 -37.18
C LEU A 167 7.42 -1.35 -38.42
N GLU A 168 6.30 -1.88 -38.97
CA GLU A 168 5.55 -1.26 -40.06
C GLU A 168 5.03 0.14 -39.68
N GLY A 169 4.62 0.34 -38.43
CA GLY A 169 4.21 1.66 -37.93
C GLY A 169 5.37 2.66 -37.96
N TYR A 170 6.51 2.29 -37.46
CA TYR A 170 7.70 3.15 -37.45
C TYR A 170 8.22 3.47 -38.87
N GLN A 171 8.11 2.51 -39.81
CA GLN A 171 8.39 2.77 -41.22
C GLN A 171 7.45 3.85 -41.80
N LYS A 172 6.15 3.79 -41.47
CA LYS A 172 5.17 4.81 -41.87
C LYS A 172 5.44 6.17 -41.23
N ASP A 173 5.97 6.19 -40.02
CA ASP A 173 6.38 7.41 -39.32
C ASP A 173 7.69 8.03 -39.89
N GLY A 174 8.30 7.38 -40.91
CA GLY A 174 9.45 7.90 -41.66
C GLY A 174 10.80 7.40 -41.16
N PHE A 175 10.83 6.45 -40.22
CA PHE A 175 12.13 5.81 -39.83
C PHE A 175 12.55 4.83 -40.91
N VAL A 176 13.86 4.88 -41.25
CA VAL A 176 14.44 4.03 -42.29
C VAL A 176 15.08 2.80 -41.72
N ARG A 177 15.68 2.89 -40.50
CA ARG A 177 16.48 1.81 -39.90
C ARG A 177 16.19 1.60 -38.44
N ALA A 178 16.29 0.35 -37.98
CA ALA A 178 16.26 -0.02 -36.60
C ALA A 178 17.48 -0.89 -36.25
N ARG A 179 18.03 -0.74 -35.05
CA ARG A 179 18.98 -1.69 -34.47
C ARG A 179 18.18 -2.70 -33.66
N ILE A 180 18.26 -3.97 -34.03
CA ILE A 180 17.52 -5.08 -33.40
C ILE A 180 18.54 -6.07 -32.87
N ASP A 181 18.52 -6.32 -31.57
CA ASP A 181 19.45 -7.22 -30.87
C ASP A 181 20.94 -6.91 -31.18
N GLY A 182 21.25 -5.65 -31.40
CA GLY A 182 22.61 -5.15 -31.71
C GLY A 182 22.93 -5.01 -33.20
N GLU A 183 22.14 -5.60 -34.11
CA GLU A 183 22.33 -5.52 -35.57
C GLU A 183 21.39 -4.48 -36.21
N VAL A 184 21.87 -3.80 -37.26
CA VAL A 184 21.11 -2.74 -37.94
C VAL A 184 20.39 -3.33 -39.14
N TYR A 185 19.05 -3.19 -39.15
CA TYR A 185 18.16 -3.61 -40.22
C TYR A 185 17.55 -2.40 -40.92
N ASP A 186 17.27 -2.53 -42.22
CA ASP A 186 16.43 -1.58 -42.94
C ASP A 186 14.97 -1.94 -42.69
N LEU A 187 14.13 -0.96 -42.35
CA LEU A 187 12.71 -1.20 -42.06
C LEU A 187 11.89 -1.48 -43.33
N SER A 188 12.48 -1.34 -44.53
CA SER A 188 11.86 -1.77 -45.78
C SER A 188 11.97 -3.27 -46.02
N ASP A 189 12.86 -3.96 -45.30
CA ASP A 189 13.08 -5.39 -45.44
C ASP A 189 12.09 -6.20 -44.61
N GLU A 190 11.84 -7.47 -45.00
CA GLU A 190 11.01 -8.39 -44.20
C GLU A 190 11.77 -8.85 -42.95
N ILE A 191 11.47 -8.28 -41.81
CA ILE A 191 12.12 -8.60 -40.52
C ILE A 191 11.30 -9.65 -39.79
N LYS A 192 11.86 -10.86 -39.60
CA LYS A 192 11.25 -11.97 -38.85
C LYS A 192 11.92 -12.16 -37.51
N LEU A 193 11.19 -11.89 -36.41
CA LEU A 193 11.65 -12.06 -35.04
C LEU A 193 10.99 -13.27 -34.38
N ASP A 194 11.73 -13.95 -33.50
CA ASP A 194 11.21 -15.09 -32.74
C ASP A 194 10.32 -14.62 -31.60
N LYS A 195 9.02 -14.97 -31.67
CA LYS A 195 8.01 -14.59 -30.64
C LYS A 195 8.36 -15.06 -29.21
N ASN A 196 9.21 -16.07 -29.05
CA ASN A 196 9.56 -16.65 -27.75
C ASN A 196 10.84 -16.06 -27.16
N LYS A 197 11.63 -15.35 -27.96
CA LYS A 197 12.85 -14.66 -27.51
C LYS A 197 12.54 -13.24 -27.06
N LYS A 198 13.35 -12.72 -26.17
CA LYS A 198 13.32 -11.32 -25.77
C LYS A 198 14.15 -10.51 -26.77
N HIS A 199 13.56 -9.47 -27.30
CA HIS A 199 14.20 -8.58 -28.28
C HIS A 199 14.42 -7.20 -27.71
N GLU A 200 15.42 -6.53 -28.22
CA GLU A 200 15.73 -5.11 -28.03
C GLU A 200 15.62 -4.43 -29.40
N ILE A 201 14.73 -3.42 -29.52
CA ILE A 201 14.52 -2.70 -30.78
C ILE A 201 14.74 -1.21 -30.50
N GLU A 202 15.63 -0.62 -31.28
CA GLU A 202 16.03 0.77 -31.18
C GLU A 202 15.95 1.42 -32.57
N LEU A 203 15.13 2.44 -32.72
CA LEU A 203 15.02 3.17 -33.97
C LEU A 203 16.25 4.05 -34.15
N VAL A 204 16.87 4.02 -35.32
CA VAL A 204 17.98 4.91 -35.67
C VAL A 204 17.39 6.25 -36.09
N VAL A 205 17.46 7.24 -35.19
CA VAL A 205 16.92 8.57 -35.41
C VAL A 205 17.87 9.40 -36.28
N ASP A 206 19.15 9.44 -35.90
CA ASP A 206 20.16 10.21 -36.65
C ASP A 206 21.56 9.62 -36.47
N ARG A 207 22.48 10.01 -37.39
CA ARG A 207 23.91 9.71 -37.37
C ARG A 207 24.67 11.00 -37.53
N LEU A 208 25.42 11.38 -36.50
CA LEU A 208 26.05 12.67 -36.43
C LEU A 208 27.57 12.51 -36.15
N VAL A 209 28.29 13.56 -36.45
CA VAL A 209 29.70 13.71 -36.04
C VAL A 209 29.76 14.93 -35.13
N VAL A 210 30.28 14.76 -33.92
CA VAL A 210 30.36 15.84 -32.94
C VAL A 210 31.18 17.01 -33.47
N LYS A 211 30.54 18.17 -33.62
CA LYS A 211 31.11 19.45 -34.06
C LYS A 211 30.25 20.58 -33.46
N PRO A 212 30.79 21.79 -33.24
CA PRO A 212 30.02 22.89 -32.66
C PRO A 212 28.68 23.21 -33.37
N GLU A 213 28.64 23.06 -34.70
CA GLU A 213 27.50 23.44 -35.52
C GLU A 213 26.32 22.45 -35.45
N ILE A 214 26.51 21.23 -34.91
CA ILE A 214 25.44 20.21 -34.93
C ILE A 214 24.39 20.39 -33.81
N ARG A 215 24.60 21.34 -32.88
CA ARG A 215 23.78 21.48 -31.67
C ARG A 215 22.28 21.50 -31.95
N SER A 216 21.80 22.30 -32.90
CA SER A 216 20.39 22.39 -33.23
C SER A 216 19.85 21.06 -33.77
N ARG A 217 20.56 20.44 -34.72
CA ARG A 217 20.16 19.12 -35.26
C ARG A 217 20.20 18.00 -34.23
N LEU A 218 21.20 18.05 -33.34
CA LEU A 218 21.27 17.08 -32.19
C LEU A 218 20.08 17.24 -31.25
N THR A 219 19.69 18.49 -30.94
CA THR A 219 18.51 18.76 -30.10
C THR A 219 17.24 18.17 -30.72
N GLU A 220 16.99 18.41 -32.00
CA GLU A 220 15.84 17.85 -32.73
C GLU A 220 15.86 16.32 -32.74
N SER A 221 17.03 15.72 -32.97
CA SER A 221 17.18 14.26 -32.97
C SER A 221 16.92 13.64 -31.59
N VAL A 222 17.39 14.31 -30.51
CA VAL A 222 17.12 13.90 -29.13
C VAL A 222 15.61 14.02 -28.80
N GLU A 223 14.96 15.11 -29.21
CA GLU A 223 13.50 15.30 -29.02
C GLU A 223 12.69 14.21 -29.73
N ILE A 224 13.04 13.88 -30.97
CA ILE A 224 12.38 12.80 -31.73
C ILE A 224 12.59 11.46 -31.01
N ALA A 225 13.80 11.15 -30.56
CA ALA A 225 14.09 9.92 -29.84
C ALA A 225 13.28 9.81 -28.55
N LEU A 226 13.24 10.87 -27.75
CA LEU A 226 12.48 10.95 -26.48
C LEU A 226 10.97 10.77 -26.69
N LYS A 227 10.44 11.34 -27.78
CA LYS A 227 9.00 11.23 -28.13
C LYS A 227 8.57 9.80 -28.45
N HIS A 228 9.42 9.02 -29.13
CA HIS A 228 9.09 7.66 -29.59
C HIS A 228 9.45 6.56 -28.58
N ALA A 229 10.35 6.83 -27.63
CA ALA A 229 10.88 5.84 -26.67
C ALA A 229 10.61 6.19 -25.21
N ASP A 230 9.40 6.62 -24.87
CA ASP A 230 8.97 6.89 -23.48
C ASP A 230 9.98 7.76 -22.70
N ASN A 231 10.45 8.86 -23.36
CA ASN A 231 11.43 9.80 -22.81
C ASN A 231 12.83 9.21 -22.58
N LEU A 232 13.21 8.19 -23.33
CA LEU A 232 14.54 7.59 -23.35
C LEU A 232 15.26 7.88 -24.66
N VAL A 233 16.56 8.10 -24.61
CA VAL A 233 17.42 8.17 -25.79
C VAL A 233 18.73 7.42 -25.52
N LEU A 234 19.13 6.59 -26.46
CA LEU A 234 20.44 5.93 -26.45
C LEU A 234 21.37 6.65 -27.40
N VAL A 235 22.56 6.93 -26.95
CA VAL A 235 23.64 7.48 -27.77
C VAL A 235 24.73 6.42 -27.91
N ASN A 236 24.86 5.89 -29.13
CA ASN A 236 25.91 4.95 -29.43
C ASN A 236 27.12 5.74 -29.96
N VAL A 237 28.20 5.78 -29.17
CA VAL A 237 29.46 6.42 -29.49
C VAL A 237 30.34 5.41 -30.24
N ILE A 238 30.68 5.73 -31.49
CA ILE A 238 31.44 4.84 -32.37
C ILE A 238 32.90 5.30 -32.32
N THR A 239 33.74 4.54 -31.63
CA THR A 239 35.19 4.75 -31.60
C THR A 239 35.90 3.62 -32.37
N LYS A 240 37.22 3.82 -32.63
CA LYS A 240 37.99 2.80 -33.37
C LYS A 240 38.18 1.50 -32.59
N ASP A 241 38.14 1.57 -31.24
CA ASP A 241 38.46 0.44 -30.35
C ASP A 241 37.21 -0.22 -29.74
N GLU A 242 36.15 0.56 -29.45
CA GLU A 242 34.93 0.05 -28.84
C GLU A 242 33.71 0.91 -29.19
N ASN A 243 32.54 0.27 -29.35
CA ASN A 243 31.25 0.96 -29.42
C ASN A 243 30.66 1.09 -28.03
N LYS A 244 30.58 2.30 -27.49
CA LYS A 244 29.98 2.56 -26.18
C LYS A 244 28.58 3.14 -26.35
N THR A 245 27.58 2.47 -25.78
CA THR A 245 26.20 2.98 -25.75
C THR A 245 25.91 3.60 -24.38
N VAL A 246 25.44 4.85 -24.39
CA VAL A 246 25.07 5.61 -23.18
C VAL A 246 23.57 5.87 -23.23
N LEU A 247 22.86 5.53 -22.14
CA LEU A 247 21.43 5.81 -21.98
C LEU A 247 21.25 7.16 -21.29
N TYR A 248 20.49 8.04 -21.93
CA TYR A 248 19.99 9.28 -21.33
C TYR A 248 18.48 9.21 -21.19
N SER A 249 17.93 9.96 -20.25
CA SER A 249 16.49 9.99 -20.02
C SER A 249 16.02 11.35 -19.57
N SER A 250 14.94 11.82 -20.15
CA SER A 250 14.21 12.97 -19.64
C SER A 250 13.24 12.58 -18.52
N ASN A 251 13.06 11.26 -18.26
CA ASN A 251 12.43 10.71 -17.07
C ASN A 251 13.49 10.32 -16.04
N TYR A 252 13.06 9.90 -14.86
CA TYR A 252 13.92 9.34 -13.83
C TYR A 252 14.37 7.91 -14.20
N ALA A 253 15.48 7.76 -14.90
CA ALA A 253 16.04 6.46 -15.29
C ALA A 253 17.47 6.26 -14.75
N CYS A 254 17.77 5.03 -14.33
CA CYS A 254 19.09 4.64 -13.91
C CYS A 254 19.96 4.29 -15.14
N PRO A 255 21.08 4.97 -15.35
CA PRO A 255 21.93 4.71 -16.52
C PRO A 255 22.55 3.32 -16.51
N ASP A 256 22.85 2.75 -15.34
CA ASP A 256 23.54 1.47 -15.22
C ASP A 256 22.60 0.27 -15.31
N CYS A 257 21.42 0.35 -14.65
CA CYS A 257 20.48 -0.79 -14.56
C CYS A 257 19.35 -0.70 -15.58
N GLY A 258 19.21 0.43 -16.26
CA GLY A 258 18.09 0.68 -17.16
C GLY A 258 16.71 0.73 -16.46
N PHE A 259 16.66 0.73 -15.14
CA PHE A 259 15.43 0.93 -14.39
C PHE A 259 14.94 2.37 -14.57
N SER A 260 13.65 2.54 -14.86
CA SER A 260 13.03 3.84 -15.08
C SER A 260 11.80 3.98 -14.20
N PHE A 261 11.69 5.11 -13.49
CA PHE A 261 10.45 5.50 -12.86
C PHE A 261 9.52 6.13 -13.91
N PRO A 262 8.21 5.79 -13.87
CA PRO A 262 7.21 6.61 -14.54
C PRO A 262 7.20 8.02 -13.91
N GLU A 263 6.36 8.90 -14.42
CA GLU A 263 6.18 10.21 -13.79
C GLU A 263 5.85 10.06 -12.30
N ILE A 264 6.65 10.72 -11.44
CA ILE A 264 6.47 10.66 -9.99
C ILE A 264 5.27 11.53 -9.61
N THR A 265 4.17 10.89 -9.22
CA THR A 265 2.91 11.55 -8.87
C THR A 265 2.48 11.17 -7.44
N PRO A 266 1.64 12.00 -6.77
CA PRO A 266 1.13 11.67 -5.44
C PRO A 266 0.38 10.32 -5.35
N ARG A 267 -0.16 9.84 -6.48
CA ARG A 267 -0.86 8.53 -6.56
C ARG A 267 0.06 7.36 -6.27
N MET A 268 1.35 7.47 -6.63
CA MET A 268 2.34 6.42 -6.40
C MET A 268 2.58 6.16 -4.91
N PHE A 269 2.44 7.19 -4.08
CA PHE A 269 2.62 7.09 -2.63
C PHE A 269 1.35 6.67 -1.88
N SER A 270 0.27 6.34 -2.60
CA SER A 270 -0.97 5.88 -1.98
C SER A 270 -1.01 4.37 -1.87
N PHE A 271 -1.08 3.86 -0.65
CA PHE A 271 -1.30 2.42 -0.41
C PHE A 271 -2.75 1.97 -0.65
N ASN A 272 -3.68 2.91 -0.88
CA ASN A 272 -5.05 2.63 -1.31
C ASN A 272 -5.22 2.60 -2.84
N ASN A 273 -4.14 2.85 -3.58
CA ASN A 273 -4.15 2.87 -5.03
C ASN A 273 -3.25 1.75 -5.58
N PRO A 274 -3.67 0.97 -6.59
CA PRO A 274 -2.87 -0.11 -7.19
C PRO A 274 -1.50 0.35 -7.73
N TYR A 275 -1.36 1.63 -8.10
CA TYR A 275 -0.06 2.18 -8.53
C TYR A 275 0.98 2.16 -7.41
N GLY A 276 0.55 2.43 -6.17
CA GLY A 276 1.44 2.53 -5.01
C GLY A 276 1.44 1.31 -4.10
N ALA A 277 0.30 0.64 -3.99
CA ALA A 277 0.10 -0.46 -3.07
C ALA A 277 1.04 -1.64 -3.32
N CYS A 278 1.58 -2.23 -2.26
CA CYS A 278 2.28 -3.51 -2.33
C CYS A 278 1.36 -4.57 -2.96
N PRO A 279 1.80 -5.27 -4.03
CA PRO A 279 0.95 -6.22 -4.75
C PRO A 279 0.56 -7.44 -3.90
N THR A 280 1.38 -7.80 -2.90
CA THR A 280 1.15 -8.99 -2.06
C THR A 280 0.07 -8.72 -1.00
N CYS A 281 0.14 -7.61 -0.26
CA CYS A 281 -0.83 -7.29 0.79
C CYS A 281 -1.88 -6.27 0.35
N MET A 282 -1.87 -5.83 -0.90
CA MET A 282 -2.81 -4.86 -1.45
C MET A 282 -2.93 -3.58 -0.61
N GLY A 283 -1.78 -3.12 -0.06
CA GLY A 283 -1.70 -1.90 0.74
C GLY A 283 -2.11 -2.04 2.21
N ILE A 284 -2.37 -3.24 2.70
CA ILE A 284 -2.77 -3.47 4.09
C ILE A 284 -1.55 -3.46 5.03
N GLY A 285 -0.38 -3.93 4.56
CA GLY A 285 0.87 -3.97 5.32
C GLY A 285 1.08 -5.28 6.10
N TYR A 286 0.04 -6.06 6.29
CA TYR A 286 0.10 -7.37 6.94
C TYR A 286 -0.71 -8.41 6.17
N LEU A 287 -0.46 -9.66 6.47
CA LEU A 287 -1.18 -10.82 5.94
C LEU A 287 -1.70 -11.62 7.14
N MET A 288 -2.91 -12.10 7.03
CA MET A 288 -3.41 -13.09 7.97
C MET A 288 -2.76 -14.44 7.63
N LYS A 289 -2.13 -15.07 8.62
CA LYS A 289 -1.50 -16.39 8.48
C LYS A 289 -1.95 -17.29 9.62
N MET A 290 -2.07 -18.59 9.35
CA MET A 290 -2.31 -19.57 10.40
C MET A 290 -1.22 -19.49 11.47
N ASP A 291 -1.63 -19.45 12.72
CA ASP A 291 -0.76 -19.30 13.88
C ASP A 291 -0.57 -20.64 14.57
N GLU A 292 0.68 -21.04 14.76
CA GLU A 292 1.03 -22.30 15.43
C GLU A 292 0.48 -22.39 16.85
N ASP A 293 0.58 -21.32 17.62
CA ASP A 293 0.15 -21.31 19.03
C ASP A 293 -1.38 -21.28 19.17
N LEU A 294 -2.10 -20.73 18.19
CA LEU A 294 -3.57 -20.80 18.14
C LEU A 294 -4.06 -22.20 17.70
N ILE A 295 -3.30 -22.86 16.82
CA ILE A 295 -3.60 -24.22 16.37
C ILE A 295 -3.21 -25.26 17.40
N VAL A 296 -2.12 -25.04 18.13
CA VAL A 296 -1.61 -25.90 19.20
C VAL A 296 -1.57 -25.15 20.55
N PRO A 297 -2.71 -24.74 21.10
CA PRO A 297 -2.75 -23.87 22.28
C PRO A 297 -2.30 -24.55 23.57
N ASP A 298 -2.31 -25.89 23.62
CA ASP A 298 -1.93 -26.67 24.82
C ASP A 298 -1.03 -27.84 24.44
N LYS A 299 0.27 -27.61 24.58
CA LYS A 299 1.33 -28.59 24.30
C LYS A 299 1.39 -29.74 25.34
N ASN A 300 0.57 -29.72 26.40
CA ASN A 300 0.44 -30.85 27.35
C ASN A 300 -0.52 -31.92 26.82
N LYS A 301 -1.32 -31.62 25.81
CA LYS A 301 -2.22 -32.59 25.15
C LYS A 301 -1.50 -33.41 24.10
N THR A 302 -2.11 -34.54 23.72
CA THR A 302 -1.66 -35.38 22.60
C THR A 302 -1.96 -34.70 21.28
N LEU A 303 -1.40 -35.17 20.15
CA LEU A 303 -1.72 -34.66 18.80
C LEU A 303 -3.23 -34.70 18.51
N TYR A 304 -3.92 -35.72 19.00
CA TYR A 304 -5.37 -35.91 18.76
C TYR A 304 -6.25 -34.88 19.48
N ASP A 305 -5.79 -34.35 20.59
CA ASP A 305 -6.52 -33.39 21.42
C ASP A 305 -5.97 -31.97 21.35
N GLY A 306 -4.70 -31.84 21.03
CA GLY A 306 -3.96 -30.57 21.07
C GLY A 306 -4.12 -29.75 19.80
N ILE A 307 -4.15 -30.42 18.61
CA ILE A 307 -4.29 -29.72 17.34
C ILE A 307 -5.73 -29.31 17.10
N LYS A 308 -5.93 -28.01 16.82
CA LYS A 308 -7.23 -27.40 16.54
C LYS A 308 -7.46 -27.24 15.01
N ALA A 309 -8.70 -27.03 14.61
CA ALA A 309 -9.13 -26.76 13.23
C ALA A 309 -8.86 -27.87 12.20
N PHE A 310 -7.92 -28.77 12.43
CA PHE A 310 -7.57 -29.88 11.53
C PHE A 310 -8.27 -31.18 11.95
N GLY A 311 -9.57 -31.28 11.73
CA GLY A 311 -10.36 -32.48 12.05
C GLY A 311 -10.51 -32.78 13.55
N ALA A 312 -10.29 -31.82 14.45
CA ALA A 312 -10.24 -32.00 15.90
C ALA A 312 -11.54 -32.61 16.49
N SER A 313 -12.70 -32.25 15.95
CA SER A 313 -14.00 -32.79 16.43
C SER A 313 -14.23 -34.25 16.05
N THR A 314 -13.53 -34.76 15.05
CA THR A 314 -13.75 -36.12 14.51
C THR A 314 -12.62 -37.08 14.91
N MET A 315 -11.42 -36.61 15.22
CA MET A 315 -10.29 -37.45 15.59
C MET A 315 -10.56 -38.37 16.80
N LYS A 316 -11.41 -37.94 17.74
CA LYS A 316 -11.81 -38.73 18.91
C LYS A 316 -12.89 -39.78 18.61
N LYS A 317 -13.61 -39.67 17.51
CA LYS A 317 -14.79 -40.48 17.17
C LYS A 317 -14.53 -41.71 16.33
N GLY A 318 -13.26 -41.98 15.92
CA GLY A 318 -12.96 -43.13 15.10
C GLY A 318 -11.86 -42.83 14.05
N ASP A 319 -11.81 -43.66 13.01
CA ASP A 319 -10.81 -43.52 11.94
C ASP A 319 -11.17 -42.33 11.04
N THR A 320 -10.39 -41.27 11.15
CA THR A 320 -10.57 -40.04 10.39
C THR A 320 -9.31 -39.77 9.55
N MET A 321 -9.45 -38.99 8.49
CA MET A 321 -8.33 -38.60 7.64
C MET A 321 -7.20 -37.93 8.45
N ALA A 322 -7.53 -37.08 9.41
CA ALA A 322 -6.52 -36.43 10.24
C ALA A 322 -5.73 -37.41 11.10
N LYS A 323 -6.41 -38.40 11.70
CA LYS A 323 -5.78 -39.46 12.48
C LYS A 323 -4.86 -40.31 11.62
N MET A 324 -5.36 -40.72 10.45
CA MET A 324 -4.57 -41.47 9.45
C MET A 324 -3.29 -40.74 9.09
N TYR A 325 -3.36 -39.44 8.78
CA TYR A 325 -2.17 -38.67 8.45
C TYR A 325 -1.14 -38.73 9.58
N PHE A 326 -1.54 -38.44 10.82
CA PHE A 326 -0.62 -38.43 11.96
C PHE A 326 -0.03 -39.78 12.27
N GLU A 327 -0.83 -40.86 12.20
CA GLU A 327 -0.34 -42.23 12.46
C GLU A 327 0.59 -42.72 11.36
N SER A 328 0.31 -42.42 10.09
CA SER A 328 1.16 -42.81 8.98
C SER A 328 2.52 -42.09 9.01
N ILE A 329 2.51 -40.77 9.31
CA ILE A 329 3.73 -39.99 9.46
C ILE A 329 4.56 -40.48 10.65
N ALA A 330 3.90 -40.75 11.78
CA ALA A 330 4.54 -41.28 12.97
C ALA A 330 5.20 -42.66 12.72
N LYS A 331 4.49 -43.54 11.99
CA LYS A 331 5.00 -44.86 11.56
C LYS A 331 6.20 -44.70 10.64
N HIS A 332 6.12 -43.80 9.66
CA HIS A 332 7.22 -43.59 8.69
C HIS A 332 8.53 -43.12 9.38
N TYR A 333 8.39 -42.20 10.35
CA TYR A 333 9.56 -41.70 11.07
C TYR A 333 9.90 -42.46 12.36
N GLY A 334 9.17 -43.52 12.70
CA GLY A 334 9.41 -44.32 13.91
C GLY A 334 9.16 -43.57 15.23
N VAL A 335 8.24 -42.60 15.23
CA VAL A 335 7.91 -41.78 16.40
C VAL A 335 6.64 -42.28 17.07
N GLU A 336 6.70 -42.60 18.38
CA GLU A 336 5.50 -42.94 19.15
C GLU A 336 4.68 -41.69 19.50
N ILE A 337 3.40 -41.68 19.11
CA ILE A 337 2.50 -40.52 19.33
C ILE A 337 1.30 -40.85 20.23
N LYS A 338 0.99 -42.13 20.47
CA LYS A 338 -0.17 -42.55 21.27
C LYS A 338 0.07 -42.24 22.75
N GLY A 339 -0.80 -41.39 23.31
CA GLY A 339 -0.67 -40.97 24.71
C GLY A 339 0.50 -40.06 25.01
N VAL A 340 1.31 -39.67 24.02
CA VAL A 340 2.47 -38.81 24.19
C VAL A 340 2.03 -37.34 24.05
N PRO A 341 2.28 -36.48 25.06
CA PRO A 341 2.04 -35.04 24.96
C PRO A 341 2.90 -34.38 23.89
N ILE A 342 2.35 -33.40 23.19
CA ILE A 342 3.03 -32.66 22.12
C ILE A 342 4.40 -32.11 22.58
N LYS A 343 4.50 -31.58 23.81
CA LYS A 343 5.76 -31.05 24.37
C LYS A 343 6.88 -32.09 24.49
N LYS A 344 6.57 -33.39 24.48
CA LYS A 344 7.53 -34.50 24.53
C LYS A 344 7.91 -35.03 23.15
N LEU A 345 7.19 -34.63 22.10
CA LEU A 345 7.52 -35.00 20.74
C LEU A 345 8.74 -34.21 20.24
N PRO A 346 9.60 -34.83 19.41
CA PRO A 346 10.73 -34.12 18.82
C PRO A 346 10.29 -32.90 18.02
N ARG A 347 11.01 -31.78 18.13
CA ARG A 347 10.66 -30.54 17.42
C ARG A 347 10.62 -30.72 15.91
N TRP A 348 11.60 -31.44 15.34
CA TRP A 348 11.65 -31.73 13.90
C TRP A 348 10.42 -32.53 13.44
N PHE A 349 9.89 -33.45 14.28
CA PHE A 349 8.68 -34.20 13.96
C PHE A 349 7.44 -33.29 13.98
N MET A 350 7.34 -32.40 14.95
CA MET A 350 6.27 -31.39 14.98
C MET A 350 6.33 -30.45 13.78
N GLU A 351 7.51 -30.08 13.33
CA GLU A 351 7.69 -29.30 12.09
C GLU A 351 7.15 -30.04 10.87
N LYS A 352 7.38 -31.36 10.76
CA LYS A 352 6.79 -32.19 9.68
C LYS A 352 5.26 -32.25 9.78
N ILE A 353 4.70 -32.34 10.96
CA ILE A 353 3.23 -32.31 11.18
C ILE A 353 2.66 -30.94 10.83
N LEU A 354 3.28 -29.86 11.28
CA LEU A 354 2.72 -28.52 11.11
C LEU A 354 2.95 -27.91 9.74
N TYR A 355 4.14 -28.09 9.17
CA TYR A 355 4.55 -27.44 7.92
C TYR A 355 4.67 -28.39 6.73
N GLY A 356 4.57 -29.72 6.96
CA GLY A 356 4.59 -30.72 5.92
C GLY A 356 5.94 -31.40 5.70
N THR A 357 5.94 -32.41 4.82
CA THR A 357 7.12 -33.25 4.52
C THR A 357 7.96 -32.74 3.35
N GLY A 358 7.57 -31.61 2.72
CA GLY A 358 8.19 -31.15 1.48
C GLY A 358 7.92 -32.12 0.35
N ASP A 359 8.96 -32.51 -0.41
CA ASP A 359 8.84 -33.50 -1.51
C ASP A 359 8.89 -34.94 -1.03
N GLU A 360 9.15 -35.19 0.27
CA GLU A 360 9.23 -36.53 0.85
C GLU A 360 7.86 -37.20 0.87
N LYS A 361 7.75 -38.33 0.23
CA LYS A 361 6.51 -39.10 0.09
C LYS A 361 6.33 -40.05 1.25
N ILE A 362 5.13 -40.07 1.81
CA ILE A 362 4.69 -40.93 2.91
C ILE A 362 3.63 -41.89 2.40
N ASP A 363 3.67 -43.16 2.86
CA ASP A 363 2.65 -44.15 2.59
C ASP A 363 1.48 -44.02 3.55
N PHE A 364 0.32 -43.66 3.03
CA PHE A 364 -0.92 -43.50 3.77
C PHE A 364 -1.85 -44.70 3.56
N GLU A 365 -2.42 -45.20 4.64
CA GLU A 365 -3.43 -46.25 4.63
C GLU A 365 -4.73 -45.75 5.25
N TYR A 366 -5.81 -45.74 4.51
CA TYR A 366 -7.14 -45.32 4.96
C TYR A 366 -8.12 -46.45 4.92
N ALA A 367 -8.65 -46.86 6.08
CA ALA A 367 -9.74 -47.80 6.20
C ALA A 367 -11.11 -47.10 6.01
N SER A 368 -11.88 -47.58 5.05
CA SER A 368 -13.22 -47.11 4.76
C SER A 368 -14.20 -48.31 4.72
N ALA A 369 -15.50 -48.01 4.75
CA ALA A 369 -16.53 -49.04 4.59
C ALA A 369 -16.38 -49.85 3.24
N ALA A 370 -15.71 -49.29 2.27
CA ALA A 370 -15.43 -49.93 0.95
C ALA A 370 -14.08 -50.66 0.90
N GLY A 371 -13.33 -50.75 2.02
CA GLY A 371 -12.03 -51.42 2.10
C GLY A 371 -10.86 -50.47 2.41
N ILE A 372 -9.65 -51.02 2.46
CA ILE A 372 -8.41 -50.28 2.74
C ILE A 372 -7.90 -49.63 1.44
N ARG A 373 -7.79 -48.30 1.43
CA ARG A 373 -7.14 -47.55 0.36
C ARG A 373 -5.74 -47.18 0.77
N LYS A 374 -4.76 -47.46 -0.11
CA LYS A 374 -3.36 -47.08 0.06
C LYS A 374 -2.97 -46.10 -1.01
N PHE A 375 -2.24 -45.04 -0.63
CA PHE A 375 -1.65 -44.06 -1.55
C PHE A 375 -0.36 -43.51 -0.98
N THR A 376 0.54 -43.13 -1.86
CA THR A 376 1.83 -42.54 -1.51
C THR A 376 1.87 -41.09 -1.99
N ALA A 377 2.02 -40.12 -1.07
CA ALA A 377 2.03 -38.70 -1.38
C ALA A 377 2.86 -37.92 -0.34
N PRO A 378 3.33 -36.74 -0.67
CA PRO A 378 3.85 -35.83 0.36
C PRO A 378 2.71 -35.33 1.24
N PHE A 379 3.01 -35.05 2.51
CA PHE A 379 2.06 -34.42 3.42
C PHE A 379 2.20 -32.89 3.36
N GLU A 380 1.12 -32.23 3.04
CA GLU A 380 1.10 -30.75 2.90
C GLU A 380 1.42 -30.01 4.21
N GLY A 381 1.08 -30.59 5.38
CA GLY A 381 1.16 -29.96 6.68
C GLY A 381 -0.18 -29.41 7.16
N VAL A 382 -0.31 -29.27 8.47
CA VAL A 382 -1.55 -28.75 9.09
C VAL A 382 -1.77 -27.30 8.72
N LEU A 383 -0.77 -26.42 8.90
CA LEU A 383 -0.89 -24.98 8.62
C LEU A 383 -1.17 -24.71 7.12
N PRO A 384 -0.36 -25.22 6.17
CA PRO A 384 -0.64 -25.01 4.75
C PRO A 384 -2.01 -25.53 4.31
N THR A 385 -2.43 -26.70 4.84
CA THR A 385 -3.76 -27.24 4.54
C THR A 385 -4.88 -26.30 5.01
N LEU A 386 -4.73 -25.71 6.20
CA LEU A 386 -5.73 -24.77 6.74
C LEU A 386 -5.72 -23.45 5.95
N ASP A 387 -4.55 -22.92 5.57
CA ASP A 387 -4.42 -21.74 4.72
C ASP A 387 -5.10 -21.96 3.36
N ARG A 388 -4.84 -23.10 2.72
CA ARG A 388 -5.52 -23.47 1.48
C ARG A 388 -7.03 -23.56 1.64
N ARG A 389 -7.51 -24.27 2.69
CA ARG A 389 -8.95 -24.38 2.97
C ARG A 389 -9.61 -23.02 3.24
N HIS A 390 -8.93 -22.11 3.92
CA HIS A 390 -9.40 -20.73 4.13
C HIS A 390 -9.53 -19.98 2.79
N SER A 391 -8.56 -20.11 1.90
CA SER A 391 -8.57 -19.43 0.60
C SER A 391 -9.61 -19.99 -0.38
N GLU A 392 -9.83 -21.31 -0.38
CA GLU A 392 -10.72 -22.01 -1.30
C GLU A 392 -12.19 -22.01 -0.85
N THR A 393 -12.47 -21.84 0.46
CA THR A 393 -13.84 -21.92 0.97
C THR A 393 -14.74 -20.79 0.47
N LYS A 394 -15.91 -21.16 -0.02
CA LYS A 394 -16.99 -20.22 -0.39
C LYS A 394 -17.93 -19.90 0.79
N SER A 395 -17.85 -20.65 1.88
CA SER A 395 -18.68 -20.46 3.07
C SER A 395 -18.12 -19.37 3.97
N GLN A 396 -18.88 -18.31 4.20
CA GLN A 396 -18.49 -17.24 5.13
C GLN A 396 -18.29 -17.76 6.56
N GLY A 397 -19.13 -18.69 7.03
CA GLY A 397 -18.98 -19.29 8.35
C GLY A 397 -17.68 -20.08 8.50
N MET A 398 -17.28 -20.86 7.46
CA MET A 398 -16.01 -21.58 7.47
C MET A 398 -14.82 -20.63 7.37
N ARG A 399 -14.93 -19.54 6.63
CA ARG A 399 -13.89 -18.52 6.56
C ARG A 399 -13.66 -17.89 7.93
N THR A 400 -14.71 -17.42 8.60
CA THR A 400 -14.64 -16.88 9.97
C THR A 400 -14.10 -17.92 10.97
N PHE A 401 -14.44 -19.19 10.79
CA PHE A 401 -13.90 -20.27 11.63
C PHE A 401 -12.38 -20.39 11.49
N TYR A 402 -11.85 -20.35 10.27
CA TYR A 402 -10.38 -20.41 10.07
C TYR A 402 -9.69 -19.14 10.55
N GLU A 403 -10.30 -17.97 10.37
CA GLU A 403 -9.77 -16.67 10.83
C GLU A 403 -9.53 -16.62 12.35
N MET A 404 -10.26 -17.42 13.15
CA MET A 404 -9.99 -17.54 14.60
C MET A 404 -8.63 -18.17 14.93
N TYR A 405 -7.99 -18.83 13.97
CA TYR A 405 -6.69 -19.48 14.12
C TYR A 405 -5.58 -18.74 13.35
N MET A 406 -5.86 -17.50 12.91
CA MET A 406 -4.92 -16.69 12.16
C MET A 406 -4.49 -15.47 12.98
N THR A 407 -3.25 -15.08 12.79
CA THR A 407 -2.70 -13.81 13.30
C THR A 407 -2.20 -12.93 12.18
N ASN A 408 -2.13 -11.63 12.47
CA ASN A 408 -1.57 -10.66 11.56
C ASN A 408 -0.04 -10.74 11.59
N SER A 409 0.57 -11.17 10.51
CA SER A 409 2.03 -11.10 10.32
C SER A 409 2.38 -10.00 9.33
N HIS A 410 3.52 -9.31 9.53
CA HIS A 410 3.99 -8.34 8.56
C HIS A 410 4.10 -8.96 7.16
N CYS A 411 3.65 -8.24 6.15
CA CYS A 411 3.79 -8.69 4.77
C CYS A 411 5.27 -8.86 4.42
N HIS A 412 5.68 -10.06 4.03
CA HIS A 412 7.07 -10.40 3.72
C HIS A 412 7.66 -9.59 2.55
N THR A 413 6.83 -9.05 1.66
CA THR A 413 7.26 -8.27 0.51
C THR A 413 7.56 -6.81 0.87
N CYS A 414 6.70 -6.17 1.68
CA CYS A 414 6.85 -4.75 2.03
C CYS A 414 7.25 -4.52 3.50
N ASN A 415 7.40 -5.56 4.31
CA ASN A 415 7.74 -5.49 5.74
C ASN A 415 6.89 -4.47 6.52
N GLY A 416 5.59 -4.41 6.21
CA GLY A 416 4.66 -3.47 6.85
C GLY A 416 4.53 -2.11 6.16
N ALA A 417 5.42 -1.74 5.24
CA ALA A 417 5.44 -0.43 4.59
C ALA A 417 4.24 -0.14 3.66
N ARG A 418 3.40 -1.14 3.32
CA ARG A 418 2.19 -1.05 2.51
C ARG A 418 2.40 -0.67 1.05
N LEU A 419 3.57 -0.14 0.67
CA LEU A 419 3.92 0.35 -0.66
C LEU A 419 4.83 -0.61 -1.42
N LYS A 420 4.93 -0.43 -2.73
CA LYS A 420 5.88 -1.12 -3.58
C LYS A 420 7.31 -0.73 -3.20
N LYS A 421 8.26 -1.67 -3.38
CA LYS A 421 9.68 -1.46 -3.06
C LYS A 421 10.29 -0.27 -3.81
N GLU A 422 9.92 -0.10 -5.07
CA GLU A 422 10.44 0.98 -5.93
C GLU A 422 10.06 2.35 -5.37
N ILE A 423 8.84 2.50 -4.83
CA ILE A 423 8.36 3.77 -4.26
C ILE A 423 9.10 4.13 -2.97
N LEU A 424 9.47 3.12 -2.19
CA LEU A 424 10.29 3.30 -0.99
C LEU A 424 11.74 3.72 -1.30
N CYS A 425 12.15 3.65 -2.58
CA CYS A 425 13.42 4.19 -3.03
C CYS A 425 13.39 5.70 -3.29
N ILE A 426 12.23 6.37 -3.19
CA ILE A 426 12.12 7.82 -3.27
C ILE A 426 12.27 8.40 -1.87
N LYS A 427 13.23 9.30 -1.67
CA LYS A 427 13.64 9.78 -0.34
C LYS A 427 13.70 11.30 -0.28
N ILE A 428 13.42 11.84 0.91
CA ILE A 428 13.69 13.25 1.28
C ILE A 428 14.68 13.21 2.43
N ASN A 429 15.80 13.90 2.31
CA ASN A 429 16.89 13.87 3.30
C ASN A 429 17.24 12.43 3.77
N GLY A 430 17.34 11.49 2.80
CA GLY A 430 17.72 10.10 3.05
C GLY A 430 16.62 9.19 3.59
N LYS A 431 15.43 9.71 3.91
CA LYS A 431 14.31 8.93 4.47
C LYS A 431 13.18 8.75 3.47
N ASN A 432 12.65 7.53 3.37
CA ASN A 432 11.47 7.24 2.55
C ASN A 432 10.18 7.59 3.31
N ILE A 433 9.05 7.57 2.59
CA ILE A 433 7.75 7.94 3.15
C ILE A 433 7.32 7.06 4.32
N ASN A 434 7.65 5.76 4.32
CA ASN A 434 7.31 4.86 5.43
C ASN A 434 8.13 5.19 6.67
N GLU A 435 9.45 5.36 6.53
CA GLU A 435 10.33 5.75 7.64
C GLU A 435 9.87 7.05 8.31
N VAL A 436 9.40 8.00 7.51
CA VAL A 436 8.90 9.29 8.01
C VAL A 436 7.56 9.13 8.72
N THR A 437 6.65 8.32 8.19
CA THR A 437 5.34 8.11 8.83
C THR A 437 5.40 7.19 10.05
N ASP A 438 6.47 6.41 10.21
CA ASP A 438 6.73 5.57 11.39
C ASP A 438 7.37 6.35 12.55
N MET A 439 7.81 7.59 12.33
CA MET A 439 8.26 8.47 13.40
C MET A 439 7.10 8.87 14.30
N SER A 440 7.40 9.14 15.59
CA SER A 440 6.44 9.83 16.44
C SER A 440 6.13 11.21 15.87
N ILE A 441 4.92 11.71 16.11
CA ILE A 441 4.47 13.03 15.63
C ILE A 441 5.48 14.13 16.02
N LYS A 442 6.04 14.04 17.23
CA LYS A 442 7.08 14.97 17.69
C LYS A 442 8.34 14.87 16.84
N ALA A 443 8.89 13.66 16.65
CA ALA A 443 10.08 13.42 15.85
C ALA A 443 9.87 13.79 14.38
N LEU A 444 8.68 13.51 13.83
CA LEU A 444 8.31 13.90 12.48
C LEU A 444 8.33 15.42 12.30
N LYS A 445 7.78 16.16 13.26
CA LYS A 445 7.79 17.62 13.22
C LYS A 445 9.22 18.18 13.28
N GLU A 446 10.08 17.64 14.15
CA GLU A 446 11.48 18.01 14.24
C GLU A 446 12.20 17.71 12.91
N PHE A 447 11.99 16.53 12.33
CA PHE A 447 12.56 16.17 11.02
C PHE A 447 12.15 17.13 9.92
N LEU A 448 10.85 17.47 9.81
CA LEU A 448 10.35 18.39 8.77
C LEU A 448 10.84 19.83 8.93
N THR A 449 11.08 20.28 10.17
CA THR A 449 11.62 21.62 10.46
C THR A 449 13.12 21.72 10.15
N THR A 450 13.85 20.60 10.22
CA THR A 450 15.31 20.54 9.97
C THR A 450 15.68 20.08 8.57
N LEU A 451 14.71 20.02 7.65
CA LEU A 451 14.97 19.62 6.26
C LEU A 451 15.97 20.57 5.59
N LYS A 452 17.01 19.98 4.99
CA LYS A 452 17.97 20.71 4.14
C LYS A 452 17.42 20.74 2.72
N LEU A 453 16.85 21.86 2.33
CA LEU A 453 16.26 22.08 1.00
C LEU A 453 17.05 23.11 0.21
N THR A 454 17.16 22.91 -1.09
CA THR A 454 17.62 23.97 -2.01
C THR A 454 16.58 25.09 -2.08
N GLN A 455 16.96 26.26 -2.56
CA GLN A 455 16.04 27.41 -2.69
C GLN A 455 14.80 27.06 -3.52
N LYS A 456 14.96 26.28 -4.60
CA LYS A 456 13.86 25.82 -5.45
C LYS A 456 12.94 24.84 -4.71
N GLU A 457 13.50 23.85 -4.02
CA GLU A 457 12.73 22.88 -3.22
C GLU A 457 11.99 23.58 -2.08
N ALA A 458 12.61 24.54 -1.41
CA ALA A 458 11.98 25.32 -0.34
C ALA A 458 10.76 26.09 -0.84
N MET A 459 10.85 26.74 -2.02
CA MET A 459 9.71 27.44 -2.63
C MET A 459 8.54 26.49 -2.95
N ILE A 460 8.86 25.31 -3.48
CA ILE A 460 7.85 24.29 -3.84
C ILE A 460 7.19 23.71 -2.58
N ALA A 461 7.99 23.45 -1.54
CA ALA A 461 7.52 22.77 -0.33
C ALA A 461 6.87 23.69 0.71
N ASP A 462 7.04 25.01 0.64
CA ASP A 462 6.66 25.98 1.69
C ASP A 462 5.20 25.82 2.15
N MET A 463 4.26 25.87 1.22
CA MET A 463 2.83 25.74 1.54
C MET A 463 2.48 24.36 2.08
N ILE A 464 3.11 23.30 1.53
CA ILE A 464 2.87 21.93 1.96
C ILE A 464 3.38 21.73 3.40
N LEU A 465 4.60 22.19 3.68
CA LEU A 465 5.21 22.09 5.00
C LEU A 465 4.46 22.91 6.06
N LYS A 466 3.94 24.08 5.70
CA LYS A 466 3.08 24.89 6.60
C LYS A 466 1.84 24.12 7.01
N GLU A 467 1.14 23.50 6.05
CA GLU A 467 -0.06 22.72 6.33
C GLU A 467 0.23 21.47 7.16
N ILE A 468 1.31 20.73 6.85
CA ILE A 468 1.72 19.59 7.65
C ILE A 468 2.06 20.00 9.08
N ASN A 469 2.89 21.05 9.26
CA ASN A 469 3.32 21.51 10.57
C ASN A 469 2.16 22.02 11.42
N LYS A 470 1.18 22.70 10.81
CA LYS A 470 -0.04 23.14 11.48
C LYS A 470 -0.81 21.95 12.05
N ARG A 471 -1.08 20.93 11.25
CA ARG A 471 -1.80 19.73 11.66
C ARG A 471 -1.04 18.89 12.70
N LEU A 472 0.29 18.77 12.55
CA LEU A 472 1.13 18.10 13.55
C LEU A 472 1.10 18.84 14.89
N GLN A 473 1.10 20.19 14.87
CA GLN A 473 1.00 20.98 16.09
C GLN A 473 -0.32 20.73 16.82
N PHE A 474 -1.44 20.68 16.12
CA PHE A 474 -2.74 20.36 16.75
C PHE A 474 -2.72 18.96 17.43
N LEU A 475 -2.09 17.96 16.80
CA LEU A 475 -1.96 16.65 17.43
C LEU A 475 -1.08 16.69 18.68
N ILE A 476 -0.04 17.51 18.69
CA ILE A 476 0.81 17.74 19.88
C ILE A 476 0.00 18.45 20.97
N ASP A 477 -0.73 19.50 20.63
CA ASP A 477 -1.52 20.31 21.58
C ASP A 477 -2.61 19.49 22.29
N VAL A 478 -3.14 18.45 21.62
CA VAL A 478 -4.07 17.51 22.26
C VAL A 478 -3.37 16.32 22.94
N GLY A 479 -2.03 16.35 23.08
CA GLY A 479 -1.24 15.34 23.79
C GLY A 479 -1.10 14.00 23.08
N LEU A 480 -1.02 14.01 21.74
CA LEU A 480 -0.85 12.82 20.90
C LEU A 480 0.54 12.74 20.24
N GLU A 481 1.52 13.44 20.79
CA GLU A 481 2.89 13.56 20.24
C GLU A 481 3.63 12.21 20.09
N TYR A 482 3.25 11.21 20.87
CA TYR A 482 3.85 9.87 20.88
C TYR A 482 3.33 8.95 19.75
N LEU A 483 2.20 9.27 19.14
CA LEU A 483 1.62 8.46 18.06
C LEU A 483 2.48 8.54 16.80
N THR A 484 2.33 7.52 15.93
CA THR A 484 2.88 7.52 14.58
C THR A 484 1.77 7.67 13.55
N LEU A 485 2.06 8.29 12.40
CA LEU A 485 1.07 8.43 11.32
C LEU A 485 0.72 7.09 10.66
N SER A 486 1.63 6.12 10.69
CA SER A 486 1.45 4.75 10.18
C SER A 486 0.51 3.89 11.03
N ARG A 487 0.30 4.27 12.31
CA ARG A 487 -0.52 3.49 13.24
C ARG A 487 -1.95 3.32 12.71
N SER A 488 -2.42 2.08 12.72
CA SER A 488 -3.79 1.76 12.27
C SER A 488 -4.83 2.46 13.15
N ALA A 489 -5.82 3.11 12.54
CA ALA A 489 -6.91 3.77 13.25
C ALA A 489 -7.74 2.78 14.10
N GLY A 490 -7.80 1.51 13.69
CA GLY A 490 -8.50 0.47 14.45
C GLY A 490 -7.84 0.06 15.76
N THR A 491 -6.57 0.45 15.99
CA THR A 491 -5.81 0.16 17.24
C THR A 491 -5.82 1.30 18.25
N LEU A 492 -6.48 2.41 17.92
CA LEU A 492 -6.58 3.56 18.79
C LEU A 492 -7.54 3.29 19.95
N SER A 493 -7.20 3.77 21.14
CA SER A 493 -8.14 3.87 22.23
C SER A 493 -9.25 4.89 21.92
N GLY A 494 -10.40 4.79 22.59
CA GLY A 494 -11.50 5.74 22.40
C GLY A 494 -11.08 7.19 22.61
N GLY A 495 -10.26 7.45 23.63
CA GLY A 495 -9.74 8.80 23.91
C GLY A 495 -8.73 9.32 22.88
N GLU A 496 -7.88 8.45 22.30
CA GLU A 496 -6.99 8.82 21.20
C GLU A 496 -7.79 9.17 19.94
N ALA A 497 -8.77 8.34 19.59
CA ALA A 497 -9.62 8.58 18.41
C ALA A 497 -10.43 9.88 18.57
N GLN A 498 -10.94 10.17 19.76
CA GLN A 498 -11.68 11.40 20.06
C GLN A 498 -10.78 12.64 19.93
N ARG A 499 -9.55 12.59 20.47
CA ARG A 499 -8.60 13.70 20.35
C ARG A 499 -8.11 13.92 18.91
N ILE A 500 -7.95 12.85 18.12
CA ILE A 500 -7.66 12.98 16.68
C ILE A 500 -8.81 13.70 15.97
N ARG A 501 -10.06 13.32 16.23
CA ARG A 501 -11.23 14.01 15.65
C ARG A 501 -11.28 15.46 16.07
N LEU A 502 -11.02 15.76 17.35
CA LEU A 502 -10.94 17.15 17.85
C LEU A 502 -9.91 17.95 17.04
N ALA A 503 -8.69 17.42 16.90
CA ALA A 503 -7.62 18.05 16.14
C ALA A 503 -7.98 18.29 14.66
N THR A 504 -8.69 17.34 14.02
CA THR A 504 -9.10 17.48 12.61
C THR A 504 -10.29 18.43 12.39
N GLN A 505 -11.12 18.64 13.39
CA GLN A 505 -12.28 19.55 13.29
C GLN A 505 -11.92 21.01 13.58
N ILE A 506 -10.91 21.25 14.43
CA ILE A 506 -10.47 22.60 14.83
C ILE A 506 -9.32 23.10 13.94
N GLY A 507 -8.49 22.19 13.39
CA GLY A 507 -7.33 22.47 12.54
C GLY A 507 -7.68 22.77 11.11
#